data_868b71d25f13b262a27e067412209d83
#
_entry.id   868b71d25f13b262a27e067412209d83
#
_cell.length_a   1.000
_cell.length_b   1.000
_cell.length_c   1.000
_cell.angle_alpha   90.00
_cell.angle_beta   90.00
_cell.angle_gamma   90.00
#
_symmetry.space_group_name_H-M   'P 1'
#
loop_
_entity.id
_entity.type
_entity.pdbx_description
1 polymer ?
#
loop_
_entity_poly.entity_id
_entity_poly.type
_entity_poly.pdbx_seq_one_letter_code
_entity_poly.pdbx_strand_id
1 'polypeptide(L)'
;MFTVIPLIFLCLYPFNISFGFETKGQECSRCHTLNSAEAKELLKDVPNLKILDVYVSPVKSFWEVYLESGGKKGLIYVDFSKKYFISGSLFSITEKKNVTQERLSDLNRVDVSQIPLEDALVMGDPKAKIRIIAFDDPD
;
A
#
# COMPACT_ATOMS: atom_id res chain seq x y z
N MET A 1 -45.19 -31.84 -66.03
CA MET A 1 -45.41 -31.51 -64.57
C MET A 1 -44.08 -31.55 -63.90
N PHE A 2 -43.37 -30.35 -63.81
CA PHE A 2 -42.05 -30.28 -63.20
C PHE A 2 -42.24 -29.72 -61.82
N THR A 3 -41.90 -30.49 -60.80
CA THR A 3 -41.92 -30.10 -59.39
C THR A 3 -40.55 -29.48 -59.04
N VAL A 4 -40.57 -28.17 -58.77
CA VAL A 4 -39.41 -27.43 -58.30
C VAL A 4 -39.34 -27.54 -56.78
N ILE A 5 -38.31 -28.22 -56.28
CA ILE A 5 -37.99 -28.33 -54.85
C ILE A 5 -37.15 -27.10 -54.48
N PRO A 6 -37.59 -26.21 -53.54
CA PRO A 6 -36.77 -25.12 -53.07
C PRO A 6 -35.69 -25.66 -52.12
N LEU A 7 -34.44 -25.46 -52.51
CA LEU A 7 -33.25 -25.76 -51.71
C LEU A 7 -33.14 -24.68 -50.59
N ILE A 8 -33.51 -25.07 -49.39
CA ILE A 8 -33.36 -24.23 -48.21
C ILE A 8 -31.86 -24.26 -47.82
N PHE A 9 -31.16 -23.18 -48.14
CA PHE A 9 -29.77 -22.95 -47.73
C PHE A 9 -29.78 -22.54 -46.27
N LEU A 10 -29.60 -23.50 -45.36
CA LEU A 10 -29.44 -23.23 -43.92
C LEU A 10 -28.04 -22.69 -43.68
N CYS A 11 -27.91 -21.35 -43.63
CA CYS A 11 -26.68 -20.68 -43.23
C CYS A 11 -26.33 -21.04 -41.79
N LEU A 12 -25.44 -22.02 -41.60
CA LEU A 12 -24.75 -22.29 -40.36
C LEU A 12 -23.78 -21.14 -40.09
N TYR A 13 -24.23 -20.13 -39.34
CA TYR A 13 -23.31 -19.14 -38.77
C TYR A 13 -22.51 -19.83 -37.67
N PRO A 14 -21.17 -19.82 -37.75
CA PRO A 14 -20.38 -20.30 -36.64
C PRO A 14 -20.53 -19.27 -35.49
N PHE A 15 -21.20 -19.72 -34.44
CA PHE A 15 -21.27 -18.95 -33.19
C PHE A 15 -19.86 -18.96 -32.58
N ASN A 16 -19.08 -17.89 -32.85
CA ASN A 16 -17.83 -17.66 -32.18
C ASN A 16 -18.12 -17.31 -30.73
N ILE A 17 -18.11 -18.32 -29.85
CA ILE A 17 -18.10 -18.13 -28.41
C ILE A 17 -16.70 -17.61 -28.07
N SER A 18 -16.54 -16.31 -28.01
CA SER A 18 -15.37 -15.68 -27.39
C SER A 18 -15.39 -16.01 -25.90
N PHE A 19 -14.64 -17.02 -25.50
CA PHE A 19 -14.27 -17.20 -24.11
C PHE A 19 -13.39 -16.02 -23.73
N GLY A 20 -13.99 -14.98 -23.15
CA GLY A 20 -13.25 -13.98 -22.42
C GLY A 20 -12.51 -14.68 -21.29
N PHE A 21 -11.19 -14.72 -21.36
CA PHE A 21 -10.38 -15.08 -20.20
C PHE A 21 -10.65 -14.02 -19.15
N GLU A 22 -11.44 -14.37 -18.14
CA GLU A 22 -11.46 -13.67 -16.89
C GLU A 22 -10.06 -13.85 -16.27
N THR A 23 -9.16 -12.93 -16.57
CA THR A 23 -7.91 -12.85 -15.84
C THR A 23 -8.28 -12.42 -14.42
N LYS A 24 -8.46 -13.39 -13.52
CA LYS A 24 -8.35 -13.17 -12.08
C LYS A 24 -7.07 -12.36 -11.93
N GLY A 25 -7.21 -11.08 -11.55
CA GLY A 25 -6.10 -10.14 -11.53
C GLY A 25 -4.89 -10.80 -10.88
N GLN A 26 -3.87 -11.08 -11.68
CA GLN A 26 -2.62 -11.63 -11.17
C GLN A 26 -2.15 -10.66 -10.11
N GLU A 27 -1.95 -11.17 -8.89
CA GLU A 27 -1.31 -10.38 -7.84
C GLU A 27 0.13 -10.15 -8.27
N CYS A 28 0.35 -9.06 -9.01
CA CYS A 28 1.66 -8.69 -9.54
C CYS A 28 2.72 -8.53 -8.45
N SER A 29 2.30 -8.35 -7.19
CA SER A 29 3.17 -8.33 -6.01
C SER A 29 4.00 -9.60 -5.82
N ARG A 30 3.57 -10.75 -6.38
CA ARG A 30 4.36 -12.00 -6.33
C ARG A 30 5.50 -12.06 -7.35
N CYS A 31 5.37 -11.30 -8.45
CA CYS A 31 6.34 -11.31 -9.55
C CYS A 31 7.34 -10.16 -9.45
N HIS A 32 7.00 -9.11 -8.71
CA HIS A 32 7.81 -7.92 -8.54
C HIS A 32 8.24 -7.82 -7.07
N THR A 33 9.53 -7.67 -6.86
CA THR A 33 10.11 -7.51 -5.52
C THR A 33 10.86 -6.20 -5.43
N LEU A 34 10.80 -5.57 -4.28
CA LEU A 34 11.63 -4.42 -3.93
C LEU A 34 12.00 -4.59 -2.46
N ASN A 35 13.30 -4.60 -2.18
CA ASN A 35 13.80 -4.62 -0.82
C ASN A 35 14.45 -3.29 -0.45
N SER A 36 14.73 -3.08 0.83
CA SER A 36 15.27 -1.81 1.33
C SER A 36 16.65 -1.48 0.76
N ALA A 37 17.48 -2.48 0.45
CA ALA A 37 18.80 -2.26 -0.16
C ALA A 37 18.65 -1.77 -1.62
N GLU A 38 17.77 -2.39 -2.37
CA GLU A 38 17.47 -1.99 -3.75
C GLU A 38 16.80 -0.61 -3.80
N ALA A 39 15.85 -0.34 -2.90
CA ALA A 39 15.22 0.98 -2.80
C ALA A 39 16.25 2.08 -2.52
N LYS A 40 17.24 1.80 -1.68
CA LYS A 40 18.34 2.72 -1.40
C LYS A 40 19.19 3.00 -2.65
N GLU A 41 19.46 2.00 -3.45
CA GLU A 41 20.23 2.18 -4.69
C GLU A 41 19.41 2.95 -5.75
N LEU A 42 18.12 2.65 -5.88
CA LEU A 42 17.22 3.36 -6.79
C LEU A 42 17.08 4.85 -6.47
N LEU A 43 17.12 5.21 -5.19
CA LEU A 43 16.88 6.57 -4.71
C LEU A 43 18.15 7.28 -4.26
N LYS A 44 19.32 6.76 -4.60
CA LYS A 44 20.63 7.30 -4.14
C LYS A 44 20.88 8.75 -4.54
N ASP A 45 20.31 9.18 -5.67
CA ASP A 45 20.46 10.54 -6.18
C ASP A 45 19.52 11.55 -5.49
N VAL A 46 18.61 11.07 -4.63
CA VAL A 46 17.75 11.95 -3.82
C VAL A 46 18.48 12.34 -2.53
N PRO A 47 18.79 13.61 -2.33
CA PRO A 47 19.64 14.05 -1.23
C PRO A 47 18.93 13.86 0.12
N ASN A 48 19.72 13.55 1.15
CA ASN A 48 19.28 13.42 2.53
C ASN A 48 18.17 12.39 2.79
N LEU A 49 18.14 11.33 1.98
CA LEU A 49 17.14 10.27 2.07
C LEU A 49 17.70 9.04 2.79
N LYS A 50 17.03 8.61 3.84
CA LYS A 50 17.31 7.37 4.55
C LYS A 50 16.12 6.43 4.43
N ILE A 51 16.30 5.30 3.74
CA ILE A 51 15.26 4.27 3.63
C ILE A 51 15.20 3.53 4.97
N LEU A 52 14.00 3.44 5.52
CA LEU A 52 13.71 2.72 6.75
C LEU A 52 13.17 1.33 6.46
N ASP A 53 12.16 1.23 5.60
CA ASP A 53 11.58 -0.06 5.19
C ASP A 53 10.80 0.06 3.87
N VAL A 54 10.39 -1.11 3.32
CA VAL A 54 9.62 -1.22 2.07
C VAL A 54 8.44 -2.17 2.27
N TYR A 55 7.26 -1.75 1.86
CA TYR A 55 6.01 -2.51 1.97
C TYR A 55 5.26 -2.54 0.64
N VAL A 56 4.35 -3.49 0.49
CA VAL A 56 3.42 -3.50 -0.63
C VAL A 56 2.35 -2.43 -0.38
N SER A 57 2.12 -1.57 -1.37
CA SER A 57 1.10 -0.53 -1.29
C SER A 57 -0.32 -1.10 -1.37
N PRO A 58 -1.32 -0.51 -0.70
CA PRO A 58 -2.73 -0.83 -0.90
C PRO A 58 -3.20 -0.48 -2.32
N VAL A 59 -2.50 0.43 -3.01
CA VAL A 59 -2.74 0.70 -4.43
C VAL A 59 -1.94 -0.29 -5.27
N LYS A 60 -2.63 -1.00 -6.16
CA LYS A 60 -2.00 -2.00 -7.04
C LYS A 60 -0.86 -1.38 -7.85
N SER A 61 0.16 -2.17 -8.09
CA SER A 61 1.35 -1.82 -8.89
C SER A 61 2.30 -0.82 -8.26
N PHE A 62 2.21 -0.58 -6.95
CA PHE A 62 3.14 0.24 -6.20
C PHE A 62 3.67 -0.46 -4.96
N TRP A 63 4.88 -0.07 -4.54
CA TRP A 63 5.42 -0.28 -3.21
C TRP A 63 5.34 1.01 -2.41
N GLU A 64 5.15 0.88 -1.11
CA GLU A 64 5.36 1.95 -0.13
C GLU A 64 6.80 1.89 0.35
N VAL A 65 7.53 2.96 0.18
CA VAL A 65 8.87 3.12 0.73
C VAL A 65 8.80 4.09 1.90
N TYR A 66 9.01 3.54 3.10
CA TYR A 66 9.07 4.30 4.34
C TYR A 66 10.47 4.84 4.51
N LEU A 67 10.59 6.14 4.70
CA LEU A 67 11.85 6.84 4.66
C LEU A 67 11.90 8.00 5.68
N GLU A 68 13.11 8.45 5.91
CA GLU A 68 13.39 9.67 6.67
C GLU A 68 14.15 10.65 5.79
N SER A 69 13.72 11.90 5.76
CA SER A 69 14.37 12.97 5.04
C SER A 69 14.40 14.23 5.92
N GLY A 70 15.60 14.73 6.19
CA GLY A 70 15.78 15.90 7.06
C GLY A 70 15.19 15.73 8.47
N GLY A 71 15.28 14.53 9.05
CA GLY A 71 14.72 14.19 10.37
C GLY A 71 13.20 13.97 10.38
N LYS A 72 12.53 14.09 9.23
CA LYS A 72 11.08 13.83 9.11
C LYS A 72 10.84 12.51 8.42
N LYS A 73 10.00 11.68 9.02
CA LYS A 73 9.58 10.41 8.43
C LYS A 73 8.44 10.63 7.45
N GLY A 74 8.46 9.88 6.35
CA GLY A 74 7.49 9.99 5.27
C GLY A 74 7.32 8.70 4.50
N LEU A 75 6.34 8.70 3.59
CA LEU A 75 6.10 7.63 2.63
C LEU A 75 6.19 8.19 1.21
N ILE A 76 6.82 7.43 0.33
CA ILE A 76 6.72 7.59 -1.10
C ILE A 76 6.25 6.29 -1.72
N TYR A 77 5.74 6.37 -2.93
CA TYR A 77 5.22 5.22 -3.68
C TYR A 77 6.07 4.99 -4.92
N VAL A 78 6.66 3.81 -5.04
CA VAL A 78 7.49 3.42 -6.19
C VAL A 78 6.70 2.44 -7.04
N ASP A 79 6.64 2.67 -8.36
CA ASP A 79 5.96 1.78 -9.28
C ASP A 79 6.70 0.44 -9.47
N PHE A 80 5.99 -0.62 -9.85
CA PHE A 80 6.59 -1.94 -10.04
C PHE A 80 7.60 -2.01 -11.19
N SER A 81 7.60 -1.04 -12.10
CA SER A 81 8.64 -0.93 -13.12
C SER A 81 9.94 -0.30 -12.60
N LYS A 82 9.93 0.25 -11.38
CA LYS A 82 11.05 0.91 -10.71
C LYS A 82 11.59 2.13 -11.47
N LYS A 83 10.73 2.76 -12.27
CA LYS A 83 11.10 3.92 -13.09
C LYS A 83 10.58 5.23 -12.51
N TYR A 84 9.52 5.18 -11.73
CA TYR A 84 8.85 6.36 -11.22
C TYR A 84 8.58 6.22 -9.73
N PHE A 85 8.60 7.33 -9.03
CA PHE A 85 8.07 7.43 -7.68
C PHE A 85 7.12 8.61 -7.57
N ILE A 86 6.17 8.48 -6.66
CA ILE A 86 5.20 9.52 -6.32
C ILE A 86 5.47 9.95 -4.88
N SER A 87 5.71 11.24 -4.68
CA SER A 87 5.74 11.85 -3.36
C SER A 87 4.45 12.62 -3.13
N GLY A 88 3.62 12.15 -2.21
CA GLY A 88 2.30 12.75 -1.97
C GLY A 88 1.42 11.87 -1.10
N SER A 89 0.16 12.29 -0.94
CA SER A 89 -0.83 11.56 -0.15
C SER A 89 -1.81 10.81 -1.02
N LEU A 90 -2.08 9.57 -0.67
CA LEU A 90 -3.16 8.76 -1.22
C LEU A 90 -4.43 8.96 -0.40
N PHE A 91 -5.53 9.21 -1.09
CA PHE A 91 -6.85 9.29 -0.49
C PHE A 91 -7.73 8.16 -1.00
N SER A 92 -8.36 7.43 -0.11
CA SER A 92 -9.41 6.49 -0.45
C SER A 92 -10.70 7.23 -0.75
N ILE A 93 -11.19 7.10 -1.98
CA ILE A 93 -12.46 7.71 -2.41
C ILE A 93 -13.64 7.06 -1.66
N THR A 94 -13.58 5.74 -1.50
CA THR A 94 -14.62 4.95 -0.85
C THR A 94 -14.71 5.24 0.65
N GLU A 95 -13.57 5.24 1.33
CA GLU A 95 -13.50 5.42 2.78
C GLU A 95 -13.38 6.89 3.20
N LYS A 96 -13.13 7.78 2.24
CA LYS A 96 -12.94 9.23 2.45
C LYS A 96 -11.82 9.54 3.45
N LYS A 97 -10.75 8.75 3.42
CA LYS A 97 -9.61 8.84 4.34
C LYS A 97 -8.31 9.15 3.60
N ASN A 98 -7.39 9.79 4.31
CA ASN A 98 -6.00 9.90 3.90
C ASN A 98 -5.24 8.62 4.32
N VAL A 99 -5.09 7.70 3.37
CA VAL A 99 -4.43 6.39 3.59
C VAL A 99 -2.95 6.56 3.96
N THR A 100 -2.27 7.51 3.34
CA THR A 100 -0.86 7.80 3.65
C THR A 100 -0.69 8.26 5.09
N GLN A 101 -1.56 9.16 5.57
CA GLN A 101 -1.48 9.67 6.94
C GLN A 101 -1.78 8.57 7.97
N GLU A 102 -2.80 7.75 7.70
CA GLU A 102 -3.14 6.61 8.56
C GLU A 102 -1.95 5.64 8.64
N ARG A 103 -1.36 5.30 7.48
CA ARG A 103 -0.20 4.42 7.41
C ARG A 103 1.03 4.99 8.14
N LEU A 104 1.32 6.28 7.98
CA LEU A 104 2.40 6.94 8.70
C LEU A 104 2.17 6.93 10.21
N SER A 105 0.95 7.14 10.67
CA SER A 105 0.60 7.04 12.08
C SER A 105 0.89 5.65 12.64
N ASP A 106 0.53 4.60 11.90
CA ASP A 106 0.79 3.23 12.32
C ASP A 106 2.29 2.90 12.34
N LEU A 107 3.04 3.30 11.31
CA LEU A 107 4.49 3.07 11.23
C LEU A 107 5.28 3.88 12.27
N ASN A 108 4.75 5.00 12.72
CA ASN A 108 5.36 5.83 13.76
C ASN A 108 4.87 5.51 15.17
N ARG A 109 3.98 4.52 15.31
CA ARG A 109 3.45 4.14 16.63
C ARG A 109 4.58 3.69 17.54
N VAL A 110 4.68 4.32 18.70
CA VAL A 110 5.65 3.96 19.72
C VAL A 110 5.13 2.75 20.51
N ASP A 111 6.02 1.80 20.75
CA ASP A 111 5.72 0.70 21.66
C ASP A 111 5.78 1.20 23.10
N VAL A 112 4.62 1.44 23.67
CA VAL A 112 4.48 1.96 25.03
C VAL A 112 4.97 0.99 26.10
N SER A 113 5.18 -0.30 25.77
CA SER A 113 5.71 -1.28 26.73
C SER A 113 7.19 -1.03 27.06
N GLN A 114 7.88 -0.29 26.19
CA GLN A 114 9.31 0.05 26.36
C GLN A 114 9.52 1.33 27.19
N ILE A 115 8.44 2.02 27.56
CA ILE A 115 8.54 3.23 28.38
C ILE A 115 8.78 2.83 29.84
N PRO A 116 9.92 3.20 30.46
CA PRO A 116 10.17 2.91 31.86
C PRO A 116 9.20 3.76 32.72
N LEU A 117 8.38 3.09 33.51
CA LEU A 117 7.40 3.74 34.38
C LEU A 117 7.71 3.57 35.87
N GLU A 118 8.88 3.02 36.21
CA GLU A 118 9.24 2.66 37.57
C GLU A 118 9.31 3.88 38.50
N ASP A 119 9.76 5.01 37.98
CA ASP A 119 9.87 6.28 38.70
C ASP A 119 8.77 7.29 38.31
N ALA A 120 7.76 6.85 37.54
CA ALA A 120 6.69 7.74 37.10
C ALA A 120 5.71 8.07 38.24
N LEU A 121 5.28 9.32 38.32
CA LEU A 121 4.19 9.73 39.19
C LEU A 121 2.88 9.11 38.70
N VAL A 122 2.33 8.20 39.48
CA VAL A 122 1.06 7.54 39.16
C VAL A 122 -0.09 8.24 39.88
N MET A 123 -1.07 8.69 39.11
CA MET A 123 -2.30 9.25 39.62
C MET A 123 -3.48 8.37 39.21
N GLY A 124 -4.34 8.01 40.17
CA GLY A 124 -5.54 7.22 39.94
C GLY A 124 -5.40 5.74 40.30
N ASP A 125 -6.33 4.91 39.79
CA ASP A 125 -6.36 3.47 40.08
C ASP A 125 -5.25 2.73 39.27
N PRO A 126 -4.30 2.06 39.91
CA PRO A 126 -3.25 1.29 39.25
C PRO A 126 -3.81 0.11 38.42
N LYS A 127 -5.05 -0.31 38.66
CA LYS A 127 -5.72 -1.37 37.89
C LYS A 127 -6.65 -0.85 36.79
N ALA A 128 -6.60 0.45 36.49
CA ALA A 128 -7.41 1.03 35.44
C ALA A 128 -7.12 0.34 34.07
N LYS A 129 -8.20 0.08 33.31
CA LYS A 129 -8.12 -0.56 31.98
C LYS A 129 -7.45 0.35 30.93
N ILE A 130 -7.51 1.65 31.13
CA ILE A 130 -6.93 2.65 30.24
C ILE A 130 -5.91 3.42 31.05
N ARG A 131 -4.71 3.56 30.50
CA ARG A 131 -3.63 4.39 31.08
C ARG A 131 -3.29 5.50 30.13
N ILE A 132 -3.09 6.70 30.68
CA ILE A 132 -2.60 7.85 29.93
C ILE A 132 -1.20 8.11 30.46
N ILE A 133 -0.22 8.16 29.54
CA ILE A 133 1.17 8.52 29.86
C ILE A 133 1.37 9.92 29.32
N ALA A 134 1.68 10.86 30.22
CA ALA A 134 2.04 12.21 29.85
C ALA A 134 3.53 12.42 30.13
N PHE A 135 4.22 13.00 29.15
CA PHE A 135 5.59 13.48 29.34
C PHE A 135 5.51 14.98 29.58
N ASP A 136 5.96 15.39 30.73
CA ASP A 136 6.03 16.79 31.11
C ASP A 136 7.49 17.14 31.35
N ASP A 137 7.92 18.31 30.88
CA ASP A 137 9.25 18.83 31.09
C ASP A 137 9.10 19.93 32.15
N PRO A 138 9.51 19.67 33.40
CA PRO A 138 9.41 20.68 34.46
C PRO A 138 10.55 21.72 34.32
N ASP A 139 10.37 22.73 33.47
CA ASP A 139 11.23 23.92 33.43
C ASP A 139 11.15 24.78 34.70
#